data_8449db32d2af9f44e340959960c28677
#
_entry.id   8449db32d2af9f44e340959960c28677
#
_cell.length_a   1.000
_cell.length_b   1.000
_cell.length_c   1.000
_cell.angle_alpha   90.00
_cell.angle_beta   90.00
_cell.angle_gamma   90.00
#
_symmetry.space_group_name_H-M   'P 1'
#
loop_
_entity.id
_entity.type
_entity.pdbx_description
1 polymer ?
#
loop_
_entity_poly.entity_id
_entity_poly.type
_entity_poly.pdbx_seq_one_letter_code
_entity_poly.pdbx_strand_id
1 'polypeptide(L)'
;LLMKFTYGKSAFLTSGDLYRDKELELIARYGEALKADVMKANHHGAHTSNSMEWVDAICPSVIYACADDMGSTPFAWKMKAKHIRYYSTCLNDLLCIRLDAEKHVEVTSRFDRKGLGLL
;
A
#
# COMPACT_ATOMS: atom_id res chain seq x y z
N LEU A 1 -8.56 12.20 -4.89
CA LEU A 1 -7.43 12.99 -4.41
C LEU A 1 -6.21 12.07 -4.19
N LEU A 2 -5.10 12.41 -4.80
CA LEU A 2 -3.83 11.69 -4.66
C LEU A 2 -2.84 12.63 -3.97
N MET A 3 -2.20 12.15 -2.92
CA MET A 3 -1.18 12.93 -2.19
C MET A 3 0.09 12.11 -2.01
N LYS A 4 1.22 12.76 -2.19
CA LYS A 4 2.52 12.19 -1.91
C LYS A 4 3.24 13.07 -0.90
N PHE A 5 3.70 12.45 0.17
CA PHE A 5 4.48 13.12 1.22
C PHE A 5 5.93 12.67 1.11
N THR A 6 6.85 13.60 1.11
CA THR A 6 8.28 13.29 1.05
C THR A 6 8.99 13.80 2.29
N TYR A 7 9.94 13.00 2.80
CA TYR A 7 10.79 13.37 3.92
C TYR A 7 12.19 12.81 3.66
N GLY A 8 13.13 13.69 3.38
CA GLY A 8 14.47 13.28 2.96
C GLY A 8 14.39 12.43 1.68
N LYS A 9 14.90 11.21 1.73
CA LYS A 9 14.88 10.26 0.60
C LYS A 9 13.60 9.42 0.57
N SER A 10 12.73 9.58 1.55
CA SER A 10 11.57 8.72 1.76
C SER A 10 10.29 9.37 1.26
N ALA A 11 9.31 8.54 0.87
CA ALA A 11 8.03 9.02 0.38
C ALA A 11 6.89 8.09 0.80
N PHE A 12 5.74 8.71 1.05
CA PHE A 12 4.49 8.04 1.34
C PHE A 12 3.43 8.51 0.35
N LEU A 13 2.73 7.56 -0.28
CA LEU A 13 1.68 7.84 -1.25
C LEU A 13 0.33 7.37 -0.72
N THR A 14 -0.65 8.24 -0.77
CA THR A 14 -2.02 7.92 -0.35
C THR A 14 -3.03 8.50 -1.33
N SER A 15 -4.11 7.76 -1.54
CA SER A 15 -5.25 8.21 -2.31
C SER A 15 -6.53 7.63 -1.71
N GLY A 16 -7.67 7.99 -2.26
CA GLY A 16 -8.96 7.46 -1.84
C GLY A 16 -9.36 6.24 -2.64
N ASP A 17 -10.47 6.32 -3.33
CA ASP A 17 -11.09 5.20 -4.03
C ASP A 17 -10.79 5.25 -5.53
N LEU A 18 -9.51 5.29 -5.90
CA LEU A 18 -9.10 5.22 -7.30
C LEU A 18 -9.40 3.85 -7.88
N TYR A 19 -10.05 3.82 -9.03
CA TYR A 19 -10.25 2.60 -9.80
C TYR A 19 -9.11 2.42 -10.80
N ARG A 20 -9.03 1.22 -11.39
CA ARG A 20 -7.93 0.83 -12.27
C ARG A 20 -7.71 1.79 -13.45
N ASP A 21 -8.77 2.29 -14.06
CA ASP A 21 -8.67 3.22 -15.19
C ASP A 21 -7.97 4.53 -14.79
N LYS A 22 -8.26 5.05 -13.61
CA LYS A 22 -7.60 6.24 -13.08
C LYS A 22 -6.17 5.97 -12.68
N GLU A 23 -5.89 4.80 -12.15
CA GLU A 23 -4.52 4.38 -11.83
C GLU A 23 -3.66 4.42 -13.10
N LEU A 24 -4.14 3.83 -14.19
CA LEU A 24 -3.42 3.79 -15.46
C LEU A 24 -3.23 5.19 -16.04
N GLU A 25 -4.23 6.06 -15.94
CA GLU A 25 -4.14 7.45 -16.38
C GLU A 25 -3.06 8.21 -15.61
N LEU A 26 -3.00 8.03 -14.29
CA LEU A 26 -2.01 8.69 -13.45
C LEU A 26 -0.60 8.17 -13.70
N ILE A 27 -0.44 6.88 -13.98
CA ILE A 27 0.86 6.31 -14.37
C ILE A 27 1.35 6.98 -15.66
N ALA A 28 0.49 7.10 -16.66
CA ALA A 28 0.85 7.72 -17.92
C ALA A 28 1.24 9.19 -17.74
N ARG A 29 0.60 9.89 -16.79
CA ARG A 29 0.82 11.31 -16.56
C ARG A 29 2.03 11.61 -15.69
N TYR A 30 2.26 10.83 -14.64
CA TYR A 30 3.26 11.16 -13.62
C TYR A 30 4.46 10.19 -13.57
N GLY A 31 4.30 8.96 -14.04
CA GLY A 31 5.41 8.01 -14.15
C GLY A 31 6.25 7.89 -12.88
N GLU A 32 7.55 8.17 -13.00
CA GLU A 32 8.53 8.06 -11.91
C GLU A 32 8.19 8.93 -10.69
N ALA A 33 7.42 9.99 -10.86
CA ALA A 33 7.03 10.85 -9.74
C ALA A 33 6.10 10.14 -8.76
N LEU A 34 5.51 8.99 -9.13
CA LEU A 34 4.65 8.21 -8.26
C LEU A 34 5.42 7.31 -7.27
N LYS A 35 6.71 7.09 -7.48
CA LYS A 35 7.48 6.18 -6.62
C LYS A 35 7.41 6.59 -5.15
N ALA A 36 7.17 5.60 -4.27
CA ALA A 36 7.07 5.81 -2.85
C ALA A 36 7.47 4.55 -2.08
N ASP A 37 7.90 4.72 -0.84
CA ASP A 37 8.32 3.61 0.02
C ASP A 37 7.14 2.95 0.72
N VAL A 38 6.14 3.74 1.07
CA VAL A 38 4.90 3.28 1.71
C VAL A 38 3.72 3.73 0.88
N MET A 39 2.78 2.83 0.65
CA MET A 39 1.58 3.10 -0.12
C MET A 39 0.34 2.65 0.65
N LYS A 40 -0.68 3.51 0.69
CA LYS A 40 -2.01 3.09 1.11
C LYS A 40 -2.73 2.45 -0.08
N ALA A 41 -3.28 1.26 0.10
CA ALA A 41 -4.07 0.59 -0.94
C ALA A 41 -5.31 1.42 -1.28
N ASN A 42 -5.60 1.52 -2.57
CA ASN A 42 -6.79 2.22 -3.05
C ASN A 42 -8.05 1.42 -2.71
N HIS A 43 -9.14 2.12 -2.44
CA HIS A 43 -10.47 1.52 -2.26
C HIS A 43 -10.44 0.34 -1.30
N HIS A 44 -9.82 0.54 -0.11
CA HIS A 44 -9.72 -0.45 0.96
C HIS A 44 -9.10 -1.80 0.53
N GLY A 45 -8.27 -1.80 -0.51
CA GLY A 45 -7.64 -3.00 -1.05
C GLY A 45 -8.54 -3.80 -1.99
N ALA A 46 -9.63 -3.22 -2.48
CA ALA A 46 -10.58 -3.90 -3.36
C ALA A 46 -9.94 -4.31 -4.70
N HIS A 47 -10.48 -5.38 -5.30
CA HIS A 47 -9.97 -5.92 -6.57
C HIS A 47 -10.24 -5.03 -7.78
N THR A 48 -11.17 -4.09 -7.68
CA THR A 48 -11.46 -3.10 -8.74
C THR A 48 -10.39 -2.02 -8.85
N SER A 49 -9.46 -2.03 -7.91
CA SER A 49 -8.38 -1.06 -7.78
C SER A 49 -7.07 -1.82 -7.52
N ASN A 50 -5.97 -1.08 -7.35
CA ASN A 50 -4.67 -1.66 -7.00
C ASN A 50 -4.15 -2.61 -8.08
N SER A 51 -4.19 -2.16 -9.33
CA SER A 51 -3.64 -2.93 -10.44
C SER A 51 -2.15 -3.21 -10.22
N MET A 52 -1.65 -4.29 -10.83
CA MET A 52 -0.21 -4.60 -10.72
C MET A 52 0.62 -3.50 -11.37
N GLU A 53 0.12 -2.87 -12.42
CA GLU A 53 0.77 -1.72 -13.06
C GLU A 53 0.92 -0.56 -12.06
N TRP A 54 -0.11 -0.31 -11.23
CA TRP A 54 -0.07 0.73 -10.20
C TRP A 54 0.97 0.41 -9.12
N VAL A 55 0.94 -0.82 -8.61
CA VAL A 55 1.91 -1.26 -7.60
C VAL A 55 3.33 -1.19 -8.14
N ASP A 56 3.56 -1.66 -9.37
CA ASP A 56 4.89 -1.67 -9.98
C ASP A 56 5.40 -0.24 -10.24
N ALA A 57 4.52 0.69 -10.61
CA ALA A 57 4.91 2.08 -10.83
C ALA A 57 5.33 2.77 -9.53
N ILE A 58 4.67 2.48 -8.42
CA ILE A 58 5.00 3.06 -7.12
C ILE A 58 6.19 2.34 -6.49
N CYS A 59 6.31 1.03 -6.71
CA CYS A 59 7.39 0.18 -6.20
C CYS A 59 7.60 0.31 -4.68
N PRO A 60 6.53 0.14 -3.86
CA PRO A 60 6.65 0.32 -2.41
C PRO A 60 7.27 -0.89 -1.74
N SER A 61 7.87 -0.69 -0.57
CA SER A 61 8.30 -1.79 0.29
C SER A 61 7.21 -2.22 1.28
N VAL A 62 6.29 -1.32 1.58
CA VAL A 62 5.17 -1.55 2.51
C VAL A 62 3.89 -1.01 1.93
N ILE A 63 2.83 -1.82 1.97
CA ILE A 63 1.47 -1.41 1.59
C ILE A 63 0.55 -1.72 2.77
N TYR A 64 -0.38 -0.81 3.04
CA TYR A 64 -1.44 -1.08 4.01
C TYR A 64 -2.80 -0.75 3.44
N ALA A 65 -3.81 -1.44 3.95
CA ALA A 65 -5.21 -1.19 3.64
C ALA A 65 -5.98 -0.85 4.92
N CYS A 66 -6.83 0.15 4.84
CA CYS A 66 -7.83 0.42 5.88
C CYS A 66 -9.08 -0.36 5.49
N ALA A 67 -9.31 -1.48 6.13
CA ALA A 67 -10.41 -2.38 5.80
C ALA A 67 -11.07 -2.90 7.07
N ASP A 68 -12.37 -3.11 7.02
CA ASP A 68 -13.15 -3.64 8.14
C ASP A 68 -13.53 -5.12 7.94
N ASP A 69 -13.15 -5.70 6.80
CA ASP A 69 -13.42 -7.11 6.50
C ASP A 69 -12.24 -7.74 5.73
N MET A 70 -12.42 -8.97 5.30
CA MET A 70 -11.39 -9.75 4.59
C MET A 70 -11.42 -9.54 3.07
N GLY A 71 -12.14 -8.54 2.57
CA GLY A 71 -12.27 -8.30 1.13
C GLY A 71 -10.96 -7.98 0.42
N SER A 72 -9.95 -7.54 1.15
CA SER A 72 -8.62 -7.25 0.59
C SER A 72 -7.69 -8.47 0.53
N THR A 73 -8.14 -9.66 0.94
CA THR A 73 -7.30 -10.87 1.01
C THR A 73 -6.67 -11.24 -0.33
N PRO A 74 -7.38 -11.21 -1.47
CA PRO A 74 -6.75 -11.52 -2.76
C PRO A 74 -5.58 -10.58 -3.09
N PHE A 75 -5.72 -9.31 -2.78
CA PHE A 75 -4.66 -8.33 -2.98
C PHE A 75 -3.47 -8.62 -2.06
N ALA A 76 -3.74 -8.95 -0.80
CA ALA A 76 -2.70 -9.30 0.16
C ALA A 76 -1.83 -10.47 -0.32
N TRP A 77 -2.46 -11.49 -0.90
CA TRP A 77 -1.74 -12.64 -1.43
C TRP A 77 -0.85 -12.28 -2.63
N LYS A 78 -1.33 -11.38 -3.49
CA LYS A 78 -0.52 -10.87 -4.61
C LYS A 78 0.71 -10.11 -4.09
N MET A 79 0.54 -9.31 -3.03
CA MET A 79 1.65 -8.57 -2.43
C MET A 79 2.68 -9.51 -1.80
N LYS A 80 2.21 -10.56 -1.13
CA LYS A 80 3.10 -11.59 -0.58
C LYS A 80 3.92 -12.26 -1.67
N ALA A 81 3.31 -12.58 -2.80
CA ALA A 81 4.02 -13.16 -3.95
C ALA A 81 5.08 -12.21 -4.52
N LYS A 82 4.88 -10.92 -4.41
CA LYS A 82 5.84 -9.89 -4.84
C LYS A 82 6.88 -9.54 -3.76
N HIS A 83 6.83 -10.19 -2.60
CA HIS A 83 7.69 -9.90 -1.45
C HIS A 83 7.52 -8.48 -0.91
N ILE A 84 6.31 -7.92 -1.04
CA ILE A 84 5.95 -6.63 -0.46
C ILE A 84 5.24 -6.89 0.86
N ARG A 85 5.66 -6.21 1.92
CA ARG A 85 4.99 -6.33 3.22
C ARG A 85 3.62 -5.68 3.14
N TYR A 86 2.59 -6.42 3.51
CA TYR A 86 1.20 -5.98 3.47
C TYR A 86 0.55 -6.08 4.84
N TYR A 87 -0.15 -5.02 5.22
CA TYR A 87 -0.88 -4.94 6.48
C TYR A 87 -2.30 -4.47 6.24
N SER A 88 -3.22 -4.88 7.12
CA SER A 88 -4.61 -4.47 7.04
C SER A 88 -5.14 -4.19 8.44
N THR A 89 -5.90 -3.12 8.61
CA THR A 89 -6.54 -2.84 9.90
C THR A 89 -7.53 -3.92 10.30
N CYS A 90 -8.08 -4.67 9.35
CA CYS A 90 -8.92 -5.84 9.64
C CYS A 90 -8.14 -6.93 10.38
N LEU A 91 -6.87 -7.15 10.01
CA LEU A 91 -6.03 -8.21 10.57
C LEU A 91 -5.21 -7.74 11.76
N ASN A 92 -4.78 -6.51 11.74
CA ASN A 92 -3.76 -5.98 12.66
C ASN A 92 -4.31 -4.96 13.66
N ASP A 93 -5.56 -4.56 13.50
CA ASP A 93 -6.27 -3.56 14.28
C ASP A 93 -5.61 -2.18 14.13
N LEU A 94 -4.78 -1.79 15.07
CA LEU A 94 -4.06 -0.52 15.00
C LEU A 94 -2.72 -0.73 14.33
N LEU A 95 -2.45 0.06 13.29
CA LEU A 95 -1.16 0.08 12.59
C LEU A 95 -0.47 1.41 12.85
N CYS A 96 0.80 1.34 13.22
CA CYS A 96 1.68 2.50 13.27
C CYS A 96 2.83 2.26 12.30
N ILE A 97 2.96 3.12 11.31
CA ILE A 97 4.01 3.03 10.29
C ILE A 97 4.90 4.24 10.45
N ARG A 98 6.18 3.99 10.72
CA ARG A 98 7.19 5.04 10.88
C ARG A 98 8.16 4.99 9.71
N LEU A 99 8.36 6.14 9.09
CA LEU A 99 9.22 6.28 7.93
C LEU A 99 10.26 7.35 8.25
N ASP A 100 11.55 6.98 8.23
CA ASP A 100 12.62 7.95 8.46
C ASP A 100 13.10 8.55 7.13
N ALA A 101 14.06 9.49 7.19
CA ALA A 101 14.56 10.20 6.02
C ALA A 101 15.44 9.33 5.10
N GLU A 102 15.83 8.14 5.52
CA GLU A 102 16.76 7.24 4.81
C GLU A 102 16.06 5.98 4.30
N LYS A 103 14.74 6.01 4.09
CA LYS A 103 13.92 4.93 3.55
C LYS A 103 13.74 3.73 4.48
N HIS A 104 14.04 3.87 5.77
CA HIS A 104 13.75 2.81 6.74
C HIS A 104 12.29 2.87 7.16
N VAL A 105 11.60 1.76 7.04
CA VAL A 105 10.18 1.66 7.38
C VAL A 105 10.02 0.69 8.53
N GLU A 106 9.44 1.17 9.63
CA GLU A 106 9.11 0.37 10.79
C GLU A 106 7.60 0.28 10.94
N VAL A 107 7.08 -0.94 11.09
CA VAL A 107 5.64 -1.17 11.26
C VAL A 107 5.40 -1.87 12.58
N THR A 108 4.52 -1.30 13.41
CA THR A 108 4.03 -1.92 14.62
C THR A 108 2.52 -2.04 14.56
N SER A 109 1.98 -3.10 15.15
CA SER A 109 0.54 -3.35 15.15
C SER A 109 0.10 -3.91 16.49
N ARG A 110 -1.20 -3.77 16.80
CA ARG A 110 -1.76 -4.34 18.01
C ARG A 110 -1.82 -5.86 17.91
N PHE A 111 -2.19 -6.38 16.75
CA PHE A 111 -2.28 -7.83 16.53
C PHE A 111 -1.44 -8.22 15.33
N ASP A 112 -0.75 -9.35 15.46
CA ASP A 112 0.01 -9.96 14.38
C ASP A 112 -0.67 -11.28 14.02
N ARG A 113 -1.39 -11.29 12.92
CA ARG A 113 -2.19 -12.43 12.48
C ARG A 113 -1.43 -13.30 11.47
N LYS A 114 -0.22 -13.69 11.82
CA LYS A 114 0.65 -14.50 10.96
C LYS A 114 0.01 -15.83 10.54
N GLY A 115 -0.85 -16.40 11.39
CA GLY A 115 -1.52 -17.65 11.09
C GLY A 115 -2.38 -17.63 9.85
N LEU A 116 -2.74 -16.43 9.34
CA LEU A 116 -3.48 -16.29 8.09
C LEU A 116 -2.57 -16.20 6.87
N GLY A 117 -1.25 -16.22 7.05
CA GLY A 117 -0.29 -16.20 5.96
C GLY A 117 -0.22 -14.87 5.21
N LEU A 118 -0.70 -13.79 5.79
CA LEU A 118 -0.75 -12.47 5.15
C LEU A 118 0.39 -11.54 5.56
N LEU A 119 1.14 -11.90 6.58
CA LEU A 119 2.27 -11.09 7.08
C LEU A 119 3.58 -11.85 7.00
#